data_b146a8d0d37666b11b3a8ab9496571af
#
_entry.id   b146a8d0d37666b11b3a8ab9496571af
#
_cell.length_a   1.000
_cell.length_b   1.000
_cell.length_c   1.000
_cell.angle_alpha   90.00
_cell.angle_beta   90.00
_cell.angle_gamma   90.00
#
_symmetry.space_group_name_H-M   'P 1'
#
loop_
_entity.id
_entity.type
_entity.pdbx_description
1 polymer ?
#
loop_
_entity_poly.entity_id
_entity_poly.type
_entity_poly.pdbx_seq_one_letter_code
_entity_poly.pdbx_strand_id
1 'polypeptide(L)'
;MVSRMTTQEAVAHEIDAEQMKRWRHAIHRNPELGFEEHATSALVAEQLRAWGYEVHTGIAVTGVVGVLRVGDGSGRTIGLRADMDAIPVQEMTGLPWASIVPGKMHGCGHDGHTAML
;
A
#
# COMPACT_ATOMS: atom_id res chain seq x y z
N MET A 1 -34.63 19.34 -0.18
CA MET A 1 -34.09 18.68 1.02
C MET A 1 -32.83 17.94 0.63
N VAL A 2 -31.67 18.42 1.02
CA VAL A 2 -30.41 17.71 0.75
C VAL A 2 -30.26 16.65 1.85
N SER A 3 -30.36 15.36 1.47
CA SER A 3 -30.09 14.25 2.40
C SER A 3 -28.62 14.35 2.84
N ARG A 4 -28.36 14.50 4.13
CA ARG A 4 -27.01 14.40 4.67
C ARG A 4 -26.61 12.92 4.66
N MET A 5 -25.60 12.60 3.86
CA MET A 5 -24.98 11.29 3.92
C MET A 5 -24.46 11.02 5.34
N THR A 6 -24.65 9.79 5.82
CA THR A 6 -24.03 9.35 7.07
C THR A 6 -22.51 9.25 6.88
N THR A 7 -21.76 9.34 7.97
CA THR A 7 -20.29 9.17 7.94
C THR A 7 -19.89 7.83 7.32
N GLN A 8 -20.69 6.79 7.56
CA GLN A 8 -20.43 5.45 7.01
C GLN A 8 -20.67 5.40 5.50
N GLU A 9 -21.70 6.07 4.98
CA GLU A 9 -21.95 6.18 3.54
C GLU A 9 -20.86 7.00 2.84
N ALA A 10 -20.41 8.10 3.45
CA ALA A 10 -19.32 8.92 2.92
C ALA A 10 -18.03 8.10 2.78
N VAL A 11 -17.63 7.36 3.83
CA VAL A 11 -16.44 6.49 3.81
C VAL A 11 -16.57 5.40 2.74
N ALA A 12 -17.73 4.75 2.61
CA ALA A 12 -17.94 3.72 1.61
C ALA A 12 -17.81 4.25 0.16
N HIS A 13 -18.16 5.50 -0.09
CA HIS A 13 -18.01 6.14 -1.41
C HIS A 13 -16.56 6.53 -1.75
N GLU A 14 -15.69 6.72 -0.75
CA GLU A 14 -14.30 7.09 -0.94
C GLU A 14 -13.36 5.89 -1.10
N ILE A 15 -13.81 4.68 -0.73
CA ILE A 15 -13.01 3.45 -0.84
C ILE A 15 -13.15 2.83 -2.23
N ASP A 16 -12.09 2.86 -3.02
CA ASP A 16 -11.98 2.10 -4.26
C ASP A 16 -11.43 0.69 -3.99
N ALA A 17 -12.33 -0.22 -3.61
CA ALA A 17 -11.98 -1.59 -3.28
C ALA A 17 -11.40 -2.36 -4.50
N GLU A 18 -11.83 -2.05 -5.71
CA GLU A 18 -11.29 -2.68 -6.92
C GLU A 18 -9.88 -2.19 -7.22
N GLN A 19 -9.58 -0.92 -6.96
CA GLN A 19 -8.22 -0.41 -7.10
C GLN A 19 -7.28 -0.99 -6.04
N MET A 20 -7.71 -1.08 -4.79
CA MET A 20 -6.94 -1.74 -3.72
C MET A 20 -6.65 -3.20 -4.06
N LYS A 21 -7.63 -3.92 -4.59
CA LYS A 21 -7.48 -5.29 -5.06
C LYS A 21 -6.45 -5.41 -6.19
N ARG A 22 -6.47 -4.50 -7.17
CA ARG A 22 -5.47 -4.46 -8.25
C ARG A 22 -4.06 -4.24 -7.70
N TRP A 23 -3.86 -3.28 -6.80
CA TRP A 23 -2.55 -3.06 -6.15
C TRP A 23 -2.09 -4.29 -5.37
N ARG A 24 -2.97 -4.85 -4.55
CA ARG A 24 -2.65 -6.06 -3.79
C ARG A 24 -2.22 -7.20 -4.70
N HIS A 25 -2.95 -7.49 -5.77
CA HIS A 25 -2.61 -8.55 -6.71
C HIS A 25 -1.30 -8.28 -7.44
N ALA A 26 -1.00 -7.04 -7.81
CA ALA A 26 0.25 -6.66 -8.44
C ALA A 26 1.46 -6.88 -7.51
N ILE A 27 1.33 -6.47 -6.25
CA ILE A 27 2.36 -6.66 -5.22
C ILE A 27 2.52 -8.15 -4.91
N HIS A 28 1.42 -8.87 -4.70
CA HIS A 28 1.43 -10.31 -4.41
C HIS A 28 2.13 -11.13 -5.48
N ARG A 29 1.90 -10.78 -6.73
CA ARG A 29 2.48 -11.45 -7.90
C ARG A 29 4.00 -11.25 -8.01
N ASN A 30 4.52 -10.14 -7.47
CA ASN A 30 5.91 -9.73 -7.55
C ASN A 30 6.52 -9.53 -6.15
N PRO A 31 6.61 -10.58 -5.32
CA PRO A 31 7.07 -10.46 -3.94
C PRO A 31 8.56 -10.13 -3.87
N GLU A 32 8.90 -9.22 -2.99
CA GLU A 32 10.26 -8.78 -2.71
C GLU A 32 10.54 -8.94 -1.21
N LEU A 33 11.71 -9.45 -0.86
CA LEU A 33 12.11 -9.65 0.55
C LEU A 33 12.50 -8.33 1.22
N GLY A 34 12.60 -8.36 2.54
CA GLY A 34 13.00 -7.20 3.33
C GLY A 34 14.30 -6.57 2.85
N PHE A 35 14.30 -5.26 2.68
CA PHE A 35 15.36 -4.42 2.09
C PHE A 35 15.60 -4.62 0.58
N GLU A 36 14.81 -5.45 -0.07
CA GLU A 36 14.85 -5.67 -1.52
C GLU A 36 13.56 -5.18 -2.22
N GLU A 37 12.65 -4.50 -1.51
CA GLU A 37 11.33 -4.08 -1.98
C GLU A 37 11.38 -2.87 -2.92
N HIS A 38 12.22 -2.94 -3.97
CA HIS A 38 12.48 -1.81 -4.87
C HIS A 38 11.28 -1.47 -5.75
N ALA A 39 10.62 -2.47 -6.34
CA ALA A 39 9.46 -2.25 -7.20
C ALA A 39 8.23 -1.89 -6.38
N THR A 40 8.02 -2.53 -5.23
CA THR A 40 6.91 -2.20 -4.30
C THR A 40 7.07 -0.78 -3.76
N SER A 41 8.27 -0.40 -3.35
CA SER A 41 8.60 0.96 -2.90
C SER A 41 8.34 2.00 -3.99
N ALA A 42 8.73 1.72 -5.23
CA ALA A 42 8.48 2.61 -6.36
C ALA A 42 6.99 2.79 -6.63
N LEU A 43 6.20 1.71 -6.60
CA LEU A 43 4.74 1.76 -6.74
C LEU A 43 4.10 2.65 -5.68
N VAL A 44 4.46 2.46 -4.41
CA VAL A 44 3.95 3.27 -3.30
C VAL A 44 4.33 4.74 -3.47
N ALA A 45 5.59 5.03 -3.77
CA ALA A 45 6.06 6.40 -3.96
C ALA A 45 5.35 7.11 -5.11
N GLU A 46 5.11 6.42 -6.21
CA GLU A 46 4.38 6.95 -7.37
C GLU A 46 2.95 7.30 -7.00
N GLN A 47 2.22 6.41 -6.32
CA GLN A 47 0.84 6.66 -5.90
C GLN A 47 0.74 7.83 -4.92
N LEU A 48 1.60 7.89 -3.93
CA LEU A 48 1.62 9.00 -2.97
C LEU A 48 1.90 10.34 -3.65
N ARG A 49 2.83 10.39 -4.61
CA ARG A 49 3.09 11.61 -5.41
C ARG A 49 1.89 12.00 -6.24
N ALA A 50 1.22 11.04 -6.88
CA ALA A 50 0.03 11.28 -7.68
C ALA A 50 -1.11 11.89 -6.86
N TRP A 51 -1.17 11.60 -5.56
CA TRP A 51 -2.14 12.18 -4.63
C TRP A 51 -1.66 13.47 -3.95
N GLY A 52 -0.51 14.00 -4.35
CA GLY A 52 -0.01 15.28 -3.86
C GLY A 52 0.72 15.22 -2.51
N TYR A 53 1.15 14.04 -2.07
CA TYR A 53 2.00 13.93 -0.89
C TYR A 53 3.43 14.41 -1.18
N GLU A 54 4.07 15.01 -0.17
CA GLU A 54 5.53 15.15 -0.14
C GLU A 54 6.13 13.77 0.16
N VAL A 55 6.94 13.23 -0.75
CA VAL A 55 7.40 11.83 -0.67
C VAL A 55 8.90 11.74 -0.50
N HIS A 56 9.31 11.02 0.55
CA HIS A 56 10.71 10.69 0.85
C HIS A 56 10.91 9.20 0.64
N THR A 57 11.94 8.83 -0.12
CA THR A 57 12.30 7.44 -0.45
C THR A 57 13.69 7.09 0.06
N GLY A 58 14.03 5.79 0.04
CA GLY A 58 15.36 5.31 0.44
C GLY A 58 15.57 5.29 1.95
N ILE A 59 14.51 5.39 2.75
CA ILE A 59 14.59 5.31 4.19
C ILE A 59 14.84 3.85 4.57
N ALA A 60 15.94 3.58 5.27
CA ALA A 60 16.38 2.21 5.55
C ALA A 60 16.38 1.32 4.27
N VAL A 61 16.95 1.84 3.17
CA VAL A 61 17.08 1.27 1.83
C VAL A 61 15.81 1.40 0.97
N THR A 62 14.67 0.83 1.35
CA THR A 62 13.47 0.74 0.52
C THR A 62 12.25 1.46 1.11
N GLY A 63 12.35 1.97 2.32
CA GLY A 63 11.24 2.65 3.00
C GLY A 63 10.80 3.92 2.28
N VAL A 64 9.49 4.19 2.34
CA VAL A 64 8.84 5.37 1.79
C VAL A 64 8.06 6.08 2.89
N VAL A 65 8.19 7.39 2.95
CA VAL A 65 7.37 8.24 3.81
C VAL A 65 6.67 9.28 2.96
N GLY A 66 5.34 9.32 3.03
CA GLY A 66 4.52 10.38 2.46
C GLY A 66 4.03 11.31 3.56
N VAL A 67 4.17 12.60 3.35
CA VAL A 67 3.69 13.64 4.27
C VAL A 67 2.58 14.43 3.59
N LEU A 68 1.40 14.44 4.19
CA LEU A 68 0.28 15.28 3.77
C LEU A 68 0.03 16.34 4.82
N ARG A 69 0.08 17.60 4.42
CA ARG A 69 -0.25 18.74 5.29
C ARG A 69 -1.62 19.29 4.91
N VAL A 70 -2.51 19.37 5.88
CA VAL A 70 -3.86 19.88 5.71
C VAL A 70 -4.09 21.02 6.71
N GLY A 71 -4.68 22.11 6.26
CA GLY A 71 -4.92 23.30 7.10
C GLY A 71 -3.65 24.13 7.33
N ASP A 72 -3.58 24.81 8.46
CA ASP A 72 -2.50 25.74 8.83
C ASP A 72 -1.31 25.07 9.57
N GLY A 73 -1.39 23.77 9.80
CA GLY A 73 -0.33 23.01 10.49
C GLY A 73 -0.35 23.13 12.03
N SER A 74 -1.35 23.79 12.61
CA SER A 74 -1.49 23.92 14.07
C SER A 74 -2.11 22.68 14.73
N GLY A 75 -2.61 21.74 13.93
CA GLY A 75 -3.30 20.55 14.38
C GLY A 75 -2.38 19.41 14.82
N ARG A 76 -3.02 18.28 15.11
CA ARG A 76 -2.31 17.05 15.49
C ARG A 76 -1.72 16.36 14.25
N THR A 77 -0.62 15.66 14.45
CA THR A 77 -0.04 14.76 13.46
C THR A 77 -0.45 13.32 13.75
N ILE A 78 -0.85 12.60 12.72
CA ILE A 78 -1.14 11.16 12.76
C ILE A 78 -0.13 10.45 11.88
N GLY A 79 0.49 9.39 12.41
CA GLY A 79 1.35 8.48 11.64
C GLY A 79 0.61 7.17 11.40
N LEU A 80 0.60 6.73 10.14
CA LEU A 80 0.11 5.42 9.73
C LEU A 80 1.28 4.62 9.15
N ARG A 81 1.28 3.30 9.35
CA ARG A 81 2.34 2.41 8.87
C ARG A 81 1.78 1.17 8.20
N ALA A 82 2.40 0.77 7.09
CA ALA A 82 2.26 -0.55 6.49
C ALA A 82 3.64 -1.11 6.16
N ASP A 83 3.80 -2.41 6.30
CA ASP A 83 4.96 -3.17 5.86
C ASP A 83 4.80 -3.63 4.41
N MET A 84 5.93 -3.86 3.71
CA MET A 84 5.92 -4.15 2.27
C MET A 84 6.61 -5.48 1.92
N ASP A 85 7.31 -6.11 2.86
CA ASP A 85 8.17 -7.26 2.60
C ASP A 85 7.39 -8.56 2.45
N ALA A 86 7.88 -9.41 1.56
CA ALA A 86 7.48 -10.80 1.40
C ALA A 86 8.38 -11.74 2.23
N ILE A 87 8.06 -13.02 2.22
CA ILE A 87 8.81 -14.05 2.92
C ILE A 87 9.43 -15.08 1.95
N PRO A 88 10.55 -15.74 2.32
CA PRO A 88 11.22 -16.73 1.48
C PRO A 88 10.52 -18.09 1.53
N VAL A 89 9.29 -18.14 1.01
CA VAL A 89 8.45 -19.35 0.93
C VAL A 89 7.96 -19.54 -0.49
N GLN A 90 7.93 -20.79 -0.96
CA GLN A 90 7.35 -21.10 -2.25
C GLN A 90 5.82 -21.09 -2.17
N GLU A 91 5.18 -20.28 -2.98
CA GLU A 91 3.73 -20.26 -3.07
C GLU A 91 3.19 -21.49 -3.79
N MET A 92 2.17 -22.11 -3.19
CA MET A 92 1.50 -23.31 -3.70
C MET A 92 -0.01 -23.13 -3.84
N THR A 93 -0.50 -21.89 -3.88
CA THR A 93 -1.95 -21.60 -3.89
C THR A 93 -2.62 -21.89 -5.22
N GLY A 94 -1.91 -21.79 -6.34
CA GLY A 94 -2.48 -21.91 -7.69
C GLY A 94 -3.43 -20.79 -8.08
N LEU A 95 -3.43 -19.67 -7.35
CA LEU A 95 -4.28 -18.52 -7.65
C LEU A 95 -3.83 -17.78 -8.92
N PRO A 96 -4.76 -17.13 -9.65
CA PRO A 96 -4.42 -16.37 -10.87
C PRO A 96 -3.39 -15.26 -10.66
N TRP A 97 -3.28 -14.75 -9.43
CA TRP A 97 -2.32 -13.71 -9.02
C TRP A 97 -1.20 -14.25 -8.13
N ALA A 98 -1.01 -15.56 -8.11
CA ALA A 98 0.08 -16.18 -7.36
C ALA A 98 1.46 -15.59 -7.75
N SER A 99 2.41 -15.68 -6.84
CA SER A 99 3.79 -15.24 -7.05
C SER A 99 4.38 -15.85 -8.33
N ILE A 100 4.99 -14.99 -9.15
CA ILE A 100 5.79 -15.43 -10.30
C ILE A 100 7.27 -15.54 -9.96
N VAL A 101 7.65 -15.25 -8.71
CA VAL A 101 9.04 -15.29 -8.24
C VAL A 101 9.24 -16.57 -7.44
N PRO A 102 10.02 -17.56 -7.96
CA PRO A 102 10.26 -18.80 -7.23
C PRO A 102 10.85 -18.55 -5.84
N GLY A 103 10.32 -19.26 -4.84
CA GLY A 103 10.80 -19.19 -3.46
C GLY A 103 10.47 -17.92 -2.69
N LYS A 104 9.63 -17.04 -3.23
CA LYS A 104 9.15 -15.83 -2.53
C LYS A 104 7.63 -15.74 -2.59
N MET A 105 7.01 -15.31 -1.50
CA MET A 105 5.56 -15.19 -1.39
C MET A 105 5.15 -14.11 -0.38
N HIS A 106 4.08 -13.39 -0.66
CA HIS A 106 3.38 -12.60 0.35
C HIS A 106 2.48 -13.50 1.21
N GLY A 107 3.08 -14.21 2.16
CA GLY A 107 2.39 -15.15 3.04
C GLY A 107 1.93 -14.56 4.37
N CYS A 108 2.33 -13.32 4.70
CA CYS A 108 1.96 -12.62 5.94
C CYS A 108 0.90 -11.53 5.74
N GLY A 109 0.47 -11.26 4.50
CA GLY A 109 -0.54 -10.25 4.21
C GLY A 109 -0.02 -8.82 4.06
N HIS A 110 1.29 -8.62 3.96
CA HIS A 110 1.88 -7.28 3.81
C HIS A 110 1.52 -6.62 2.47
N ASP A 111 1.24 -7.39 1.43
CA ASP A 111 0.62 -6.93 0.19
C ASP A 111 -0.72 -6.24 0.42
N GLY A 112 -1.54 -6.84 1.31
CA GLY A 112 -2.81 -6.26 1.74
C GLY A 112 -2.62 -5.01 2.60
N HIS A 113 -1.68 -5.02 3.54
CA HIS A 113 -1.37 -3.86 4.38
C HIS A 113 -0.96 -2.66 3.51
N THR A 114 -0.06 -2.86 2.56
CA THR A 114 0.38 -1.81 1.63
C THR A 114 -0.77 -1.28 0.78
N ALA A 115 -1.61 -2.17 0.25
CA ALA A 115 -2.73 -1.77 -0.62
C ALA A 115 -3.85 -1.04 0.12
N MET A 116 -4.02 -1.29 1.43
CA MET A 116 -5.06 -0.65 2.26
C MET A 116 -4.63 0.71 2.79
N LEU A 117 -3.33 0.91 3.08
CA LEU A 117 -2.80 2.17 3.56
C LEU A 117 -2.84 3.27 2.50
#